data_dfc670e6a00f3f8ea60ec13ba9a75a5e
#
_entry.id   dfc670e6a00f3f8ea60ec13ba9a75a5e
#
_cell.length_a   1.000
_cell.length_b   1.000
_cell.length_c   1.000
_cell.angle_alpha   90.00
_cell.angle_beta   90.00
_cell.angle_gamma   90.00
#
_symmetry.space_group_name_H-M   'P 1'
#
loop_
_entity.id
_entity.type
_entity.pdbx_description
1 polymer ?
#
loop_
_entity_poly.entity_id
_entity_poly.type
_entity_poly.pdbx_seq_one_letter_code
_entity_poly.pdbx_strand_id
1 'polypeptide(L)'
;MPKPEAGYRPPFNQTLVYGAQWRVFNAGTATLRMEQAGQESRIIGTADATGAVAVLYHVRDRFETFLNPTDFCSRNISKNAEEGYRKVDTTISFDYHRRKALLDQKNIKKKETKHTENDIPGCVTDIISAIYYVGSLPLQPGKTFSFPLNDGGKTVNVDIHVEAREQVKTPAGTYYAFRVQPEAPEGVLKNKGKLWVWYSDDAARIPVQMRGHMFWGTLTLTLQRIERK
;
A
#
# COMPACT_ATOMS: atom_id res chain seq x y z
N MET A 1 -6.63 16.82 1.88
CA MET A 1 -6.36 15.56 2.64
C MET A 1 -6.32 15.87 4.14
N PRO A 2 -6.81 14.98 5.03
CA PRO A 2 -6.59 15.08 6.48
C PRO A 2 -5.10 15.21 6.83
N LYS A 3 -4.80 15.96 7.90
CA LYS A 3 -3.39 16.18 8.31
C LYS A 3 -2.88 14.99 9.12
N PRO A 4 -1.58 14.64 8.99
CA PRO A 4 -0.92 13.70 9.88
C PRO A 4 -1.06 14.09 11.35
N GLU A 5 -1.06 13.10 12.24
CA GLU A 5 -1.09 13.29 13.70
C GLU A 5 0.18 13.99 14.18
N ALA A 6 0.01 14.95 15.10
CA ALA A 6 1.15 15.56 15.76
C ALA A 6 1.91 14.49 16.56
N GLY A 7 3.21 14.32 16.29
CA GLY A 7 4.02 13.28 16.93
C GLY A 7 4.14 11.97 16.15
N TYR A 8 3.47 11.81 15.00
CA TYR A 8 3.75 10.70 14.09
C TYR A 8 5.23 10.71 13.68
N ARG A 9 5.86 9.54 13.74
CA ARG A 9 7.27 9.33 13.41
C ARG A 9 7.38 8.22 12.36
N PRO A 10 7.47 8.57 11.07
CA PRO A 10 7.62 7.58 10.01
C PRO A 10 8.77 6.60 10.29
N PRO A 11 8.61 5.31 10.04
CA PRO A 11 9.64 4.29 10.28
C PRO A 11 10.75 4.36 9.21
N PHE A 12 11.44 5.50 9.13
CA PHE A 12 12.52 5.70 8.17
C PHE A 12 13.65 4.70 8.37
N ASN A 13 14.24 4.25 7.25
CA ASN A 13 15.36 3.32 7.19
C ASN A 13 15.09 1.96 7.87
N GLN A 14 13.82 1.63 8.04
CA GLN A 14 13.38 0.32 8.51
C GLN A 14 12.74 -0.45 7.36
N THR A 15 13.10 -1.72 7.23
CA THR A 15 12.45 -2.65 6.32
C THR A 15 11.51 -3.53 7.11
N LEU A 16 10.22 -3.41 6.85
CA LEU A 16 9.18 -4.25 7.41
C LEU A 16 9.06 -5.50 6.54
N VAL A 17 9.32 -6.67 7.10
CA VAL A 17 9.29 -7.95 6.38
C VAL A 17 8.07 -8.73 6.79
N TYR A 18 7.24 -9.12 5.82
CA TYR A 18 5.98 -9.84 6.02
C TYR A 18 6.06 -11.26 5.46
N GLY A 19 5.46 -12.20 6.18
CA GLY A 19 5.07 -13.49 5.64
C GLY A 19 3.66 -13.39 5.05
N ALA A 20 3.49 -13.89 3.84
CA ALA A 20 2.21 -13.97 3.16
C ALA A 20 1.61 -15.37 3.36
N GLN A 21 0.35 -15.43 3.79
CA GLN A 21 -0.43 -16.66 3.92
C GLN A 21 -1.69 -16.55 3.07
N TRP A 22 -1.91 -17.54 2.22
CA TRP A 22 -3.16 -17.70 1.50
C TRP A 22 -3.97 -18.82 2.16
N ARG A 23 -5.10 -18.46 2.78
CA ARG A 23 -5.83 -19.36 3.68
C ARG A 23 -4.90 -19.87 4.79
N VAL A 24 -4.47 -21.14 4.72
CA VAL A 24 -3.56 -21.80 5.68
C VAL A 24 -2.16 -22.07 5.11
N PHE A 25 -1.93 -21.75 3.83
CA PHE A 25 -0.68 -22.06 3.14
C PHE A 25 0.26 -20.87 3.13
N ASN A 26 1.54 -21.11 3.34
CA ASN A 26 2.54 -20.10 3.08
C ASN A 26 2.54 -19.76 1.57
N ALA A 27 2.31 -18.49 1.27
CA ALA A 27 2.16 -18.00 -0.09
C ALA A 27 3.38 -17.22 -0.59
N GLY A 28 4.19 -16.66 0.34
CA GLY A 28 5.33 -15.87 -0.04
C GLY A 28 5.80 -14.89 1.02
N THR A 29 6.52 -13.88 0.56
CA THR A 29 7.02 -12.78 1.39
C THR A 29 6.72 -11.45 0.73
N ALA A 30 6.57 -10.41 1.56
CA ALA A 30 6.50 -9.03 1.09
C ALA A 30 7.37 -8.15 1.98
N THR A 31 7.87 -7.05 1.43
CA THR A 31 8.60 -6.04 2.20
C THR A 31 8.07 -4.66 1.92
N LEU A 32 8.13 -3.79 2.93
CA LEU A 32 7.92 -2.35 2.80
C LEU A 32 9.07 -1.62 3.48
N ARG A 33 9.64 -0.65 2.80
CA ARG A 33 10.70 0.20 3.32
C ARG A 33 10.42 1.65 2.97
N MET A 34 10.53 2.53 3.96
CA MET A 34 10.47 3.98 3.76
C MET A 34 11.83 4.59 4.06
N GLU A 35 12.29 5.47 3.20
CA GLU A 35 13.57 6.17 3.34
C GLU A 35 13.48 7.62 2.87
N GLN A 36 14.41 8.45 3.33
CA GLN A 36 14.54 9.82 2.86
C GLN A 36 15.32 9.83 1.54
N ALA A 37 14.80 10.54 0.53
CA ALA A 37 15.41 10.70 -0.77
C ALA A 37 15.46 12.20 -1.14
N GLY A 38 16.51 12.89 -0.67
CA GLY A 38 16.60 14.35 -0.78
C GLY A 38 15.51 15.05 0.01
N GLN A 39 14.67 15.83 -0.68
CA GLN A 39 13.52 16.53 -0.09
C GLN A 39 12.22 15.71 -0.11
N GLU A 40 12.25 14.51 -0.67
CA GLU A 40 11.11 13.61 -0.77
C GLU A 40 11.28 12.39 0.15
N SER A 41 10.20 11.70 0.40
CA SER A 41 10.22 10.33 0.93
C SER A 41 10.08 9.34 -0.22
N ARG A 42 10.81 8.24 -0.13
CA ARG A 42 10.75 7.11 -1.05
C ARG A 42 10.24 5.89 -0.32
N ILE A 43 9.27 5.20 -0.91
CA ILE A 43 8.80 3.91 -0.40
C ILE A 43 9.12 2.83 -1.44
N ILE A 44 9.72 1.75 -0.99
CA ILE A 44 10.04 0.57 -1.79
C ILE A 44 9.22 -0.58 -1.23
N GLY A 45 8.49 -1.26 -2.10
CA GLY A 45 7.72 -2.45 -1.78
C GLY A 45 8.09 -3.62 -2.66
N THR A 46 8.10 -4.83 -2.09
CA THR A 46 8.27 -6.07 -2.86
C THR A 46 7.21 -7.08 -2.47
N ALA A 47 6.82 -7.94 -3.39
CA ALA A 47 6.02 -9.13 -3.11
C ALA A 47 6.51 -10.29 -3.97
N ASP A 48 6.83 -11.41 -3.34
CA ASP A 48 7.34 -12.60 -3.99
C ASP A 48 6.55 -13.83 -3.51
N ALA A 49 5.95 -14.59 -4.44
CA ALA A 49 5.39 -15.89 -4.13
C ALA A 49 6.51 -16.90 -3.87
N THR A 50 6.29 -17.83 -2.96
CA THR A 50 7.25 -18.89 -2.63
C THR A 50 6.56 -20.25 -2.49
N GLY A 51 7.37 -21.34 -2.46
CA GLY A 51 6.88 -22.68 -2.25
C GLY A 51 5.88 -23.15 -3.31
N ALA A 52 4.92 -23.98 -2.91
CA ALA A 52 3.92 -24.54 -3.81
C ALA A 52 3.02 -23.48 -4.48
N VAL A 53 2.79 -22.37 -3.82
CA VAL A 53 1.99 -21.27 -4.38
C VAL A 53 2.71 -20.64 -5.58
N ALA A 54 4.03 -20.47 -5.51
CA ALA A 54 4.82 -19.92 -6.63
C ALA A 54 4.80 -20.81 -7.88
N VAL A 55 4.67 -22.14 -7.69
CA VAL A 55 4.55 -23.09 -8.79
C VAL A 55 3.19 -22.97 -9.48
N LEU A 56 2.12 -22.74 -8.70
CA LEU A 56 0.75 -22.60 -9.21
C LEU A 56 0.50 -21.22 -9.79
N TYR A 57 1.02 -20.18 -9.13
CA TYR A 57 0.84 -18.79 -9.51
C TYR A 57 2.06 -17.97 -9.12
N HIS A 58 2.92 -17.71 -10.09
CA HIS A 58 4.10 -16.89 -9.88
C HIS A 58 3.72 -15.44 -9.58
N VAL A 59 4.31 -14.87 -8.53
CA VAL A 59 4.22 -13.43 -8.22
C VAL A 59 5.62 -12.92 -7.94
N ARG A 60 5.99 -11.85 -8.63
CA ARG A 60 7.20 -11.07 -8.37
C ARG A 60 6.91 -9.62 -8.70
N ASP A 61 6.48 -8.88 -7.69
CA ASP A 61 6.13 -7.47 -7.80
C ASP A 61 7.17 -6.59 -7.13
N ARG A 62 7.47 -5.47 -7.77
CA ARG A 62 8.35 -4.43 -7.27
C ARG A 62 7.66 -3.09 -7.41
N PHE A 63 7.64 -2.33 -6.33
CA PHE A 63 7.03 -1.00 -6.26
C PHE A 63 8.05 0.00 -5.76
N GLU A 64 8.01 1.18 -6.34
CA GLU A 64 8.75 2.33 -5.89
C GLU A 64 7.89 3.57 -6.05
N THR A 65 7.72 4.34 -4.97
CA THR A 65 6.98 5.58 -5.01
C THR A 65 7.75 6.70 -4.32
N PHE A 66 7.63 7.90 -4.86
CA PHE A 66 8.14 9.14 -4.28
C PHE A 66 6.97 10.02 -3.88
N LEU A 67 7.06 10.61 -2.70
CA LEU A 67 6.00 11.44 -2.13
C LEU A 67 6.58 12.59 -1.31
N ASN A 68 5.77 13.62 -1.13
CA ASN A 68 6.10 14.70 -0.20
C ASN A 68 5.99 14.20 1.24
N PRO A 69 7.04 14.37 2.08
CA PRO A 69 7.07 13.85 3.45
C PRO A 69 6.07 14.52 4.41
N THR A 70 5.56 15.71 4.07
CA THR A 70 4.69 16.50 4.96
C THR A 70 3.21 16.20 4.74
N ASP A 71 2.79 16.13 3.48
CA ASP A 71 1.38 15.99 3.11
C ASP A 71 1.04 14.64 2.45
N PHE A 72 2.05 13.79 2.22
CA PHE A 72 1.94 12.48 1.57
C PHE A 72 1.39 12.53 0.14
N CYS A 73 1.44 13.69 -0.52
CA CYS A 73 1.09 13.77 -1.93
C CYS A 73 2.10 12.98 -2.77
N SER A 74 1.62 12.00 -3.51
CA SER A 74 2.46 11.20 -4.40
C SER A 74 3.03 12.04 -5.52
N ARG A 75 4.30 11.82 -5.89
CA ARG A 75 4.97 12.47 -7.03
C ARG A 75 5.00 11.56 -8.24
N ASN A 76 5.46 10.36 -8.01
CA ASN A 76 5.43 9.31 -9.01
C ASN A 76 5.39 7.94 -8.34
N ILE A 77 4.95 6.94 -9.07
CA ILE A 77 5.05 5.53 -8.69
C ILE A 77 5.47 4.72 -9.90
N SER A 78 6.37 3.79 -9.71
CA SER A 78 6.69 2.74 -10.66
C SER A 78 6.34 1.37 -10.07
N LYS A 79 5.76 0.53 -10.90
CA LYS A 79 5.42 -0.86 -10.60
C LYS A 79 5.94 -1.77 -11.70
N ASN A 80 6.76 -2.75 -11.33
CA ASN A 80 7.10 -3.89 -12.19
C ASN A 80 6.36 -5.11 -11.63
N ALA A 81 5.35 -5.59 -12.34
CA ALA A 81 4.52 -6.70 -11.92
C ALA A 81 4.72 -7.93 -12.80
N GLU A 82 5.06 -9.05 -12.16
CA GLU A 82 5.09 -10.36 -12.77
C GLU A 82 4.09 -11.27 -12.03
N GLU A 83 2.89 -11.40 -12.57
CA GLU A 83 1.76 -12.12 -11.96
C GLU A 83 1.28 -13.23 -12.92
N GLY A 84 1.62 -14.47 -12.63
CA GLY A 84 1.34 -15.60 -13.52
C GLY A 84 1.95 -15.40 -14.90
N TYR A 85 1.09 -15.31 -15.92
CA TYR A 85 1.53 -15.05 -17.31
C TYR A 85 1.64 -13.54 -17.64
N ARG A 86 1.21 -12.67 -16.76
CA ARG A 86 1.22 -11.23 -16.98
C ARG A 86 2.57 -10.65 -16.55
N LYS A 87 3.18 -9.85 -17.43
CA LYS A 87 4.35 -9.04 -17.10
C LYS A 87 4.10 -7.62 -17.56
N VAL A 88 3.99 -6.70 -16.60
CA VAL A 88 3.58 -5.32 -16.86
C VAL A 88 4.45 -4.35 -16.06
N ASP A 89 5.02 -3.40 -16.78
CA ASP A 89 5.67 -2.23 -16.20
C ASP A 89 4.69 -1.07 -16.24
N THR A 90 4.53 -0.37 -15.14
CA THR A 90 3.64 0.78 -15.01
C THR A 90 4.39 1.92 -14.34
N THR A 91 4.27 3.12 -14.89
CA THR A 91 4.71 4.36 -14.26
C THR A 91 3.54 5.32 -14.22
N ILE A 92 3.34 5.99 -13.08
CA ILE A 92 2.37 7.07 -12.94
C ILE A 92 3.11 8.28 -12.40
N SER A 93 2.96 9.42 -13.05
CA SER A 93 3.46 10.71 -12.57
C SER A 93 2.30 11.67 -12.30
N PHE A 94 2.44 12.51 -11.26
CA PHE A 94 1.41 13.44 -10.83
C PHE A 94 1.86 14.88 -11.10
N ASP A 95 1.23 15.51 -12.09
CA ASP A 95 1.42 16.92 -12.43
C ASP A 95 0.35 17.78 -11.73
N TYR A 96 0.71 18.34 -10.58
CA TYR A 96 -0.21 19.14 -9.78
C TYR A 96 -0.50 20.53 -10.38
N HIS A 97 0.37 21.06 -11.27
CA HIS A 97 0.11 22.30 -11.98
C HIS A 97 -0.99 22.11 -13.02
N ARG A 98 -0.91 21.03 -13.80
CA ARG A 98 -1.93 20.66 -14.78
C ARG A 98 -3.12 19.94 -14.18
N ARG A 99 -3.03 19.52 -12.91
CA ARG A 99 -4.01 18.65 -12.23
C ARG A 99 -4.27 17.35 -12.98
N LYS A 100 -3.19 16.70 -13.41
CA LYS A 100 -3.23 15.46 -14.18
C LYS A 100 -2.38 14.36 -13.55
N ALA A 101 -2.87 13.15 -13.61
CA ALA A 101 -2.07 11.94 -13.45
C ALA A 101 -1.84 11.34 -14.84
N LEU A 102 -0.58 11.04 -15.12
CA LEU A 102 -0.12 10.49 -16.40
C LEU A 102 0.32 9.04 -16.13
N LEU A 103 -0.36 8.10 -16.76
CA LEU A 103 -0.04 6.67 -16.66
C LEU A 103 0.59 6.19 -17.96
N ASP A 104 1.76 5.58 -17.84
CA ASP A 104 2.44 4.81 -18.87
C ASP A 104 2.49 3.35 -18.44
N GLN A 105 1.88 2.47 -19.23
CA GLN A 105 1.85 1.04 -18.95
C GLN A 105 2.32 0.25 -20.15
N LYS A 106 3.28 -0.65 -19.94
CA LYS A 106 3.82 -1.54 -20.96
C LYS A 106 3.57 -3.00 -20.58
N ASN A 107 2.77 -3.69 -21.37
CA ASN A 107 2.63 -5.13 -21.26
C ASN A 107 3.76 -5.79 -22.07
N ILE A 108 4.74 -6.35 -21.37
CA ILE A 108 5.96 -6.88 -21.98
C ILE A 108 5.67 -8.09 -22.89
N LYS A 109 4.76 -8.98 -22.46
CA LYS A 109 4.42 -10.21 -23.22
C LYS A 109 3.59 -9.93 -24.45
N LYS A 110 2.63 -9.00 -24.35
CA LYS A 110 1.78 -8.61 -25.48
C LYS A 110 2.41 -7.57 -26.39
N LYS A 111 3.53 -6.95 -25.96
CA LYS A 111 4.19 -5.82 -26.64
C LYS A 111 3.23 -4.62 -26.85
N GLU A 112 2.31 -4.43 -25.93
CA GLU A 112 1.32 -3.35 -25.94
C GLU A 112 1.76 -2.24 -24.98
N THR A 113 1.58 -0.99 -25.40
CA THR A 113 1.77 0.18 -24.56
C THR A 113 0.46 0.93 -24.45
N LYS A 114 0.14 1.36 -23.24
CA LYS A 114 -1.04 2.18 -22.94
C LYS A 114 -0.59 3.46 -22.27
N HIS A 115 -1.05 4.60 -22.80
CA HIS A 115 -0.91 5.92 -22.19
C HIS A 115 -2.30 6.39 -21.76
N THR A 116 -2.42 6.89 -20.56
CA THR A 116 -3.69 7.40 -20.02
C THR A 116 -3.41 8.67 -19.23
N GLU A 117 -4.21 9.68 -19.42
CA GLU A 117 -4.24 10.90 -18.62
C GLU A 117 -5.59 10.98 -17.92
N ASN A 118 -5.60 11.31 -16.64
CA ASN A 118 -6.83 11.51 -15.87
C ASN A 118 -6.68 12.71 -14.92
N ASP A 119 -7.83 13.30 -14.57
CA ASP A 119 -7.86 14.47 -13.69
C ASP A 119 -7.59 14.07 -12.24
N ILE A 120 -6.87 14.95 -11.52
CA ILE A 120 -6.66 14.83 -10.09
C ILE A 120 -7.14 16.12 -9.38
N PRO A 121 -7.78 16.01 -8.20
CA PRO A 121 -8.36 17.18 -7.51
C PRO A 121 -7.30 18.11 -6.88
N GLY A 122 -6.09 17.66 -6.77
CA GLY A 122 -4.99 18.31 -6.07
C GLY A 122 -4.07 17.24 -5.49
N CYS A 123 -3.73 17.31 -4.21
CA CYS A 123 -2.97 16.26 -3.57
C CYS A 123 -3.72 14.91 -3.59
N VAL A 124 -3.06 13.88 -4.11
CA VAL A 124 -3.54 12.49 -4.10
C VAL A 124 -2.46 11.57 -3.57
N THR A 125 -2.86 10.45 -2.99
CA THR A 125 -1.94 9.34 -2.70
C THR A 125 -2.03 8.28 -3.80
N ASP A 126 -0.96 7.50 -3.97
CA ASP A 126 -1.01 6.19 -4.61
C ASP A 126 -1.28 5.08 -3.58
N ILE A 127 -1.49 3.86 -4.07
CA ILE A 127 -1.85 2.71 -3.22
C ILE A 127 -0.76 2.40 -2.17
N ILE A 128 0.51 2.53 -2.51
CA ILE A 128 1.63 2.21 -1.61
C ILE A 128 1.85 3.33 -0.61
N SER A 129 1.82 4.59 -1.06
CA SER A 129 1.89 5.76 -0.19
C SER A 129 0.74 5.82 0.82
N ALA A 130 -0.46 5.38 0.40
CA ALA A 130 -1.65 5.35 1.27
C ALA A 130 -1.45 4.46 2.51
N ILE A 131 -0.63 3.40 2.43
CA ILE A 131 -0.34 2.53 3.59
C ILE A 131 0.29 3.36 4.72
N TYR A 132 1.29 4.18 4.42
CA TYR A 132 1.94 5.03 5.42
C TYR A 132 1.12 6.27 5.76
N TYR A 133 0.43 6.85 4.77
CA TYR A 133 -0.45 7.99 5.01
C TYR A 133 -1.55 7.66 6.02
N VAL A 134 -2.24 6.53 5.87
CA VAL A 134 -3.26 6.11 6.83
C VAL A 134 -2.66 5.90 8.22
N GLY A 135 -1.48 5.30 8.34
CA GLY A 135 -0.76 5.19 9.61
C GLY A 135 -0.47 6.55 10.25
N SER A 136 -0.25 7.60 9.44
CA SER A 136 0.03 8.94 9.94
C SER A 136 -1.19 9.66 10.54
N LEU A 137 -2.41 9.18 10.29
CA LEU A 137 -3.63 9.82 10.75
C LEU A 137 -3.88 9.61 12.26
N PRO A 138 -4.64 10.50 12.93
CA PRO A 138 -5.00 10.35 14.33
C PRO A 138 -6.04 9.25 14.54
N LEU A 139 -5.58 7.99 14.42
CA LEU A 139 -6.41 6.80 14.47
C LEU A 139 -7.06 6.63 15.85
N GLN A 140 -8.39 6.57 15.89
CA GLN A 140 -9.18 6.27 17.09
C GLN A 140 -10.41 5.46 16.66
N PRO A 141 -10.81 4.42 17.41
CA PRO A 141 -12.00 3.65 17.10
C PRO A 141 -13.25 4.54 16.92
N GLY A 142 -14.04 4.26 15.89
CA GLY A 142 -15.21 5.03 15.50
C GLY A 142 -14.95 6.23 14.60
N LYS A 143 -13.70 6.63 14.37
CA LYS A 143 -13.38 7.70 13.41
C LYS A 143 -13.36 7.19 11.98
N THR A 144 -13.77 8.08 11.07
CA THR A 144 -13.67 7.89 9.62
C THR A 144 -12.87 9.04 9.02
N PHE A 145 -12.00 8.73 8.07
CA PHE A 145 -11.23 9.70 7.29
C PHE A 145 -11.48 9.45 5.81
N SER A 146 -11.52 10.51 5.00
CA SER A 146 -11.67 10.39 3.55
C SER A 146 -10.54 11.13 2.83
N PHE A 147 -10.01 10.53 1.77
CA PHE A 147 -8.98 11.18 0.96
C PHE A 147 -8.96 10.63 -0.48
N PRO A 148 -8.48 11.43 -1.46
CA PRO A 148 -8.36 11.00 -2.83
C PRO A 148 -7.14 10.07 -3.02
N LEU A 149 -7.37 8.92 -3.63
CA LEU A 149 -6.38 7.94 -4.03
C LEU A 149 -6.44 7.76 -5.56
N ASN A 150 -5.29 7.77 -6.20
CA ASN A 150 -5.16 7.48 -7.64
C ASN A 150 -4.49 6.11 -7.83
N ASP A 151 -5.16 5.21 -8.55
CA ASP A 151 -4.68 3.85 -8.85
C ASP A 151 -4.02 3.73 -10.24
N GLY A 152 -3.82 4.89 -10.90
CA GLY A 152 -3.26 5.01 -12.24
C GLY A 152 -4.31 5.05 -13.35
N GLY A 153 -5.51 4.57 -13.12
CA GLY A 153 -6.62 4.65 -14.08
C GLY A 153 -7.56 5.81 -13.78
N LYS A 154 -7.74 6.12 -12.51
CA LYS A 154 -8.63 7.17 -12.03
C LYS A 154 -8.33 7.56 -10.58
N THR A 155 -8.88 8.69 -10.17
CA THR A 155 -8.90 9.13 -8.79
C THR A 155 -10.23 8.78 -8.15
N VAL A 156 -10.20 8.15 -6.98
CA VAL A 156 -11.37 7.81 -6.17
C VAL A 156 -11.19 8.30 -4.75
N ASN A 157 -12.25 8.72 -4.09
CA ASN A 157 -12.22 8.95 -2.65
C ASN A 157 -12.28 7.60 -1.93
N VAL A 158 -11.35 7.42 -1.00
CA VAL A 158 -11.29 6.24 -0.13
C VAL A 158 -11.67 6.66 1.27
N ASP A 159 -12.64 5.97 1.85
CA ASP A 159 -13.04 6.12 3.24
C ASP A 159 -12.31 5.10 4.10
N ILE A 160 -11.72 5.58 5.19
CA ILE A 160 -10.95 4.79 6.14
C ILE A 160 -11.72 4.72 7.44
N HIS A 161 -12.27 3.55 7.76
CA HIS A 161 -12.99 3.30 9.00
C HIS A 161 -12.07 2.70 10.03
N VAL A 162 -11.87 3.39 11.17
CA VAL A 162 -11.12 2.85 12.31
C VAL A 162 -12.10 2.06 13.17
N GLU A 163 -12.07 0.73 13.05
CA GLU A 163 -13.09 -0.14 13.66
C GLU A 163 -12.83 -0.45 15.13
N ALA A 164 -11.57 -0.75 15.48
CA ALA A 164 -11.22 -1.22 16.81
C ALA A 164 -9.75 -0.92 17.15
N ARG A 165 -9.44 -1.01 18.45
CA ARG A 165 -8.09 -1.15 18.99
C ARG A 165 -7.99 -2.50 19.67
N GLU A 166 -7.12 -3.36 19.19
CA GLU A 166 -7.02 -4.75 19.65
C GLU A 166 -5.58 -5.24 19.69
N GLN A 167 -5.35 -6.35 20.38
CA GLN A 167 -4.02 -6.95 20.45
C GLN A 167 -3.79 -7.87 19.25
N VAL A 168 -2.67 -7.68 18.56
CA VAL A 168 -2.23 -8.51 17.42
C VAL A 168 -0.91 -9.18 17.75
N LYS A 169 -0.88 -10.50 17.65
CA LYS A 169 0.34 -11.30 17.81
C LYS A 169 0.96 -11.59 16.45
N THR A 170 2.23 -11.28 16.31
CA THR A 170 3.02 -11.54 15.10
C THR A 170 4.35 -12.17 15.49
N PRO A 171 5.09 -12.80 14.58
CA PRO A 171 6.47 -13.25 14.84
C PRO A 171 7.41 -12.13 15.28
N ALA A 172 7.18 -10.90 14.83
CA ALA A 172 7.96 -9.72 15.24
C ALA A 172 7.63 -9.23 16.66
N GLY A 173 6.55 -9.71 17.27
CA GLY A 173 6.12 -9.32 18.62
C GLY A 173 4.61 -9.20 18.75
N THR A 174 4.19 -8.78 19.94
CA THR A 174 2.79 -8.51 20.26
C THR A 174 2.56 -7.01 20.30
N TYR A 175 1.56 -6.53 19.56
CA TYR A 175 1.24 -5.12 19.39
C TYR A 175 -0.20 -4.84 19.83
N TYR A 176 -0.43 -3.72 20.51
CA TYR A 176 -1.75 -3.08 20.42
C TYR A 176 -1.82 -2.38 19.09
N ALA A 177 -2.91 -2.53 18.36
CA ALA A 177 -3.03 -2.01 17.01
C ALA A 177 -4.45 -1.52 16.72
N PHE A 178 -4.56 -0.48 15.88
CA PHE A 178 -5.81 -0.01 15.33
C PHE A 178 -6.15 -0.83 14.07
N ARG A 179 -7.31 -1.49 14.09
CA ARG A 179 -7.85 -2.14 12.91
C ARG A 179 -8.57 -1.12 12.06
N VAL A 180 -8.14 -1.02 10.81
CA VAL A 180 -8.62 -0.03 9.86
C VAL A 180 -9.14 -0.74 8.62
N GLN A 181 -10.34 -0.36 8.17
CA GLN A 181 -10.95 -0.86 6.93
C GLN A 181 -11.03 0.26 5.91
N PRO A 182 -10.28 0.21 4.78
CA PRO A 182 -10.48 1.10 3.65
C PRO A 182 -11.65 0.63 2.79
N GLU A 183 -12.50 1.58 2.39
CA GLU A 183 -13.61 1.37 1.46
C GLU A 183 -13.55 2.39 0.33
N ALA A 184 -13.94 1.98 -0.87
CA ALA A 184 -14.11 2.87 -2.01
C ALA A 184 -15.33 2.46 -2.83
N PRO A 185 -16.13 3.42 -3.34
CA PRO A 185 -17.33 3.15 -4.13
C PRO A 185 -16.97 2.50 -5.48
N GLU A 186 -15.75 2.68 -5.94
CA GLU A 186 -15.24 2.18 -7.22
C GLU A 186 -13.72 1.97 -7.18
N GLY A 187 -13.13 1.55 -8.32
CA GLY A 187 -11.70 1.33 -8.44
C GLY A 187 -11.24 -0.04 -7.92
N VAL A 188 -9.93 -0.11 -7.64
CA VAL A 188 -9.27 -1.36 -7.23
C VAL A 188 -9.86 -1.93 -5.94
N LEU A 189 -10.20 -1.09 -4.97
CA LEU A 189 -10.70 -1.54 -3.67
C LEU A 189 -12.11 -2.14 -3.76
N LYS A 190 -13.02 -1.58 -4.57
CA LYS A 190 -14.37 -2.11 -4.75
C LYS A 190 -14.36 -3.57 -5.23
N ASN A 191 -13.48 -3.91 -6.15
CA ASN A 191 -13.45 -5.20 -6.84
C ASN A 191 -12.56 -6.25 -6.14
N LYS A 192 -11.81 -5.85 -5.11
CA LYS A 192 -10.84 -6.72 -4.41
C LYS A 192 -11.39 -7.37 -3.14
N GLY A 193 -12.67 -7.15 -2.80
CA GLY A 193 -13.27 -7.63 -1.56
C GLY A 193 -12.96 -6.73 -0.37
N LYS A 194 -12.99 -7.29 0.85
CA LYS A 194 -12.70 -6.52 2.06
C LYS A 194 -11.22 -6.55 2.39
N LEU A 195 -10.67 -5.40 2.76
CA LEU A 195 -9.30 -5.22 3.20
C LEU A 195 -9.28 -4.67 4.63
N TRP A 196 -8.40 -5.17 5.47
CA TRP A 196 -8.09 -4.61 6.78
C TRP A 196 -6.59 -4.44 6.94
N VAL A 197 -6.21 -3.37 7.61
CA VAL A 197 -4.83 -3.09 8.01
C VAL A 197 -4.82 -2.81 9.51
N TRP A 198 -3.87 -3.43 10.22
CA TRP A 198 -3.63 -3.18 11.64
C TRP A 198 -2.38 -2.34 11.79
N TYR A 199 -2.54 -1.13 12.30
CA TYR A 199 -1.45 -0.19 12.58
C TYR A 199 -1.10 -0.22 14.05
N SER A 200 0.19 -0.36 14.41
CA SER A 200 0.65 -0.35 15.79
C SER A 200 0.21 0.93 16.51
N ASP A 201 -0.14 0.81 17.81
CA ASP A 201 -0.51 1.95 18.65
C ASP A 201 0.72 2.54 19.32
N ASP A 202 1.64 3.06 18.50
CA ASP A 202 2.83 3.78 18.87
C ASP A 202 3.08 4.94 17.90
N ALA A 203 4.12 5.73 18.11
CA ALA A 203 4.41 6.88 17.26
C ALA A 203 4.76 6.51 15.81
N ALA A 204 5.21 5.28 15.55
CA ALA A 204 5.61 4.84 14.21
C ALA A 204 4.43 4.32 13.37
N ARG A 205 3.33 3.90 14.02
CA ARG A 205 2.10 3.42 13.34
C ARG A 205 2.41 2.44 12.20
N ILE A 206 3.31 1.48 12.46
CA ILE A 206 3.67 0.50 11.43
C ILE A 206 2.51 -0.46 11.15
N PRO A 207 2.28 -0.87 9.88
CA PRO A 207 1.29 -1.89 9.55
C PRO A 207 1.80 -3.27 10.00
N VAL A 208 1.30 -3.78 11.13
CA VAL A 208 1.74 -5.07 11.71
C VAL A 208 1.07 -6.28 11.06
N GLN A 209 -0.13 -6.07 10.48
CA GLN A 209 -0.87 -7.07 9.73
C GLN A 209 -1.73 -6.40 8.66
N MET A 210 -1.87 -7.06 7.50
CA MET A 210 -2.81 -6.71 6.45
C MET A 210 -3.56 -7.96 6.03
N ARG A 211 -4.88 -7.88 5.86
CA ARG A 211 -5.73 -9.02 5.47
C ARG A 211 -6.70 -8.62 4.38
N GLY A 212 -6.60 -9.28 3.25
CA GLY A 212 -7.55 -9.15 2.15
C GLY A 212 -8.47 -10.38 2.08
N HIS A 213 -9.77 -10.17 2.15
CA HIS A 213 -10.76 -11.21 1.94
C HIS A 213 -11.34 -11.09 0.53
N MET A 214 -10.89 -11.94 -0.36
CA MET A 214 -11.22 -11.93 -1.78
C MET A 214 -12.10 -13.13 -2.15
N PHE A 215 -12.75 -13.12 -3.32
CA PHE A 215 -13.64 -14.22 -3.75
C PHE A 215 -12.93 -15.58 -3.84
N TRP A 216 -11.61 -15.60 -4.09
CA TRP A 216 -10.79 -16.82 -4.16
C TRP A 216 -10.12 -17.20 -2.83
N GLY A 217 -10.34 -16.45 -1.77
CA GLY A 217 -9.85 -16.74 -0.42
C GLY A 217 -9.27 -15.54 0.31
N THR A 218 -8.76 -15.80 1.50
CA THR A 218 -8.14 -14.77 2.35
C THR A 218 -6.63 -14.80 2.17
N LEU A 219 -6.06 -13.64 1.86
CA LEU A 219 -4.62 -13.38 1.90
C LEU A 219 -4.30 -12.57 3.16
N THR A 220 -3.36 -13.03 3.96
CA THR A 220 -2.88 -12.33 5.16
C THR A 220 -1.38 -12.09 5.06
N LEU A 221 -0.97 -10.84 5.21
CA LEU A 221 0.41 -10.44 5.41
C LEU A 221 0.61 -10.17 6.90
N THR A 222 1.53 -10.88 7.55
CA THR A 222 1.83 -10.73 8.98
C THR A 222 3.29 -10.35 9.15
N LEU A 223 3.55 -9.32 9.95
CA LEU A 223 4.91 -8.82 10.21
C LEU A 223 5.75 -9.92 10.85
N GLN A 224 6.85 -10.31 10.19
CA GLN A 224 7.79 -11.34 10.66
C GLN A 224 8.94 -10.72 11.45
N ARG A 225 9.49 -9.62 10.95
CA ARG A 225 10.61 -8.91 11.57
C ARG A 225 10.74 -7.50 11.00
N ILE A 226 11.47 -6.67 11.72
CA ILE A 226 11.87 -5.30 11.33
C ILE A 226 13.39 -5.29 11.21
N GLU A 227 13.88 -4.97 10.02
CA GLU A 227 15.30 -4.82 9.75
C GLU A 227 15.65 -3.33 9.78
N ARG A 228 16.67 -2.97 10.55
CA ARG A 228 17.20 -1.60 10.62
C ARG A 228 18.55 -1.58 9.89
N LYS A 229 18.72 -0.60 9.03
CA LYS A 229 20.02 -0.33 8.38
C LYS A 229 20.69 0.84 9.05
#